data_3f46ca4e32185889801221039b45ac0a
#
_entry.id   3f46ca4e32185889801221039b45ac0a
#
_cell.length_a   1.000
_cell.length_b   1.000
_cell.length_c   1.000
_cell.angle_alpha   90.00
_cell.angle_beta   90.00
_cell.angle_gamma   90.00
#
_symmetry.space_group_name_H-M   'P 1'
#
loop_
_entity.id
_entity.type
_entity.pdbx_description
1 polymer ?
#
loop_
_entity_poly.entity_id
_entity_poly.type
_entity_poly.pdbx_seq_one_letter_code
_entity_poly.pdbx_strand_id
1 'polypeptide(L)'
;MDSPDLEREIVGLFVAQLPAILDRLQNVDSREDWRIATHTLKGSALAIGACKIGDLAKKLEPVNSPEQEAKRKKLLSGLVRAVNEFDEMARRLYPT
;
A
#
# COMPACT_ATOMS: atom_id res chain seq x y z
N MET A 1 -10.91 -17.48 3.13
CA MET A 1 -11.99 -16.98 4.00
C MET A 1 -13.33 -17.39 3.43
N ASP A 2 -14.18 -17.96 4.27
CA ASP A 2 -15.42 -18.55 3.78
C ASP A 2 -16.61 -17.60 3.83
N SER A 3 -16.46 -16.42 4.44
CA SER A 3 -17.54 -15.46 4.59
C SER A 3 -17.35 -14.27 3.68
N PRO A 4 -18.24 -14.05 2.68
CA PRO A 4 -18.17 -12.86 1.83
C PRO A 4 -18.29 -11.55 2.61
N ASP A 5 -19.07 -11.55 3.70
CA ASP A 5 -19.23 -10.37 4.55
C ASP A 5 -17.94 -10.04 5.29
N LEU A 6 -17.24 -11.06 5.77
CA LEU A 6 -15.97 -10.87 6.45
C LEU A 6 -14.90 -10.39 5.47
N GLU A 7 -14.84 -10.95 4.26
CA GLU A 7 -13.94 -10.48 3.20
C GLU A 7 -14.18 -9.01 2.88
N ARG A 8 -15.43 -8.63 2.70
CA ARG A 8 -15.80 -7.25 2.41
C ARG A 8 -15.32 -6.32 3.52
N GLU A 9 -15.50 -6.72 4.77
CA GLU A 9 -15.08 -5.93 5.92
C GLU A 9 -13.56 -5.75 5.96
N ILE A 10 -12.81 -6.82 5.76
CA ILE A 10 -11.35 -6.80 5.79
C ILE A 10 -10.81 -5.96 4.64
N VAL A 11 -11.32 -6.17 3.43
CA VAL A 11 -10.91 -5.38 2.26
C VAL A 11 -11.26 -3.90 2.46
N GLY A 12 -12.44 -3.62 2.99
CA GLY A 12 -12.87 -2.25 3.27
C GLY A 12 -11.96 -1.55 4.27
N LEU A 13 -11.55 -2.24 5.31
CA LEU A 13 -10.62 -1.68 6.30
C LEU A 13 -9.25 -1.40 5.68
N PHE A 14 -8.76 -2.31 4.85
CA PHE A 14 -7.49 -2.11 4.15
C PHE A 14 -7.56 -0.89 3.23
N VAL A 15 -8.59 -0.81 2.40
CA VAL A 15 -8.77 0.31 1.47
C VAL A 15 -8.90 1.64 2.22
N ALA A 16 -9.62 1.65 3.34
CA ALA A 16 -9.81 2.86 4.14
C ALA A 16 -8.50 3.39 4.74
N GLN A 17 -7.52 2.51 4.97
CA GLN A 17 -6.22 2.91 5.54
C GLN A 17 -5.23 3.40 4.48
N LEU A 18 -5.44 3.07 3.21
CA LEU A 18 -4.46 3.36 2.16
C LEU A 18 -4.13 4.84 1.99
N PRO A 19 -5.11 5.78 2.02
CA PRO A 19 -4.76 7.21 1.90
C PRO A 19 -3.82 7.69 3.00
N ALA A 20 -4.05 7.27 4.24
CA ALA A 20 -3.19 7.65 5.37
C ALA A 20 -1.79 7.05 5.23
N ILE A 21 -1.70 5.81 4.74
CA ILE A 21 -0.42 5.14 4.52
C ILE A 21 0.37 5.86 3.42
N LEU A 22 -0.29 6.22 2.31
CA LEU A 22 0.36 6.97 1.23
C LEU A 22 0.87 8.32 1.71
N ASP A 23 0.05 9.04 2.48
CA ASP A 23 0.44 10.33 3.05
C ASP A 23 1.66 10.17 3.94
N ARG A 24 1.66 9.15 4.78
CA ARG A 24 2.78 8.85 5.66
C ARG A 24 4.06 8.58 4.87
N LEU A 25 3.98 7.77 3.81
CA LEU A 25 5.15 7.46 2.97
C LEU A 25 5.69 8.68 2.24
N GLN A 26 4.83 9.62 1.88
CA GLN A 26 5.25 10.84 1.19
C GLN A 26 5.88 11.87 2.13
N ASN A 27 5.60 11.79 3.43
CA ASN A 27 6.01 12.81 4.39
C ASN A 27 6.97 12.29 5.48
N VAL A 28 7.32 11.02 5.46
CA VAL A 28 8.23 10.45 6.45
C VAL A 28 9.65 10.93 6.20
N ASP A 29 10.35 11.31 7.27
CA ASP A 29 11.70 11.87 7.19
C ASP A 29 12.77 11.01 7.90
N SER A 30 12.39 9.91 8.52
CA SER A 30 13.35 9.01 9.15
C SER A 30 13.40 7.66 8.45
N ARG A 31 14.60 7.08 8.39
CA ARG A 31 14.79 5.75 7.79
C ARG A 31 14.00 4.68 8.52
N GLU A 32 13.94 4.77 9.83
CA GLU A 32 13.23 3.78 10.64
C GLU A 32 11.73 3.83 10.38
N ASP A 33 11.16 5.02 10.32
CA ASP A 33 9.73 5.18 10.03
C ASP A 33 9.40 4.74 8.61
N TRP A 34 10.29 5.03 7.66
CA TRP A 34 10.14 4.55 6.28
C TRP A 34 10.12 3.03 6.24
N ARG A 35 11.07 2.38 6.90
CA ARG A 35 11.16 0.93 6.95
C ARG A 35 9.91 0.31 7.57
N ILE A 36 9.44 0.88 8.68
CA ILE A 36 8.24 0.40 9.36
C ILE A 36 7.02 0.55 8.45
N ALA A 37 6.86 1.72 7.83
CA ALA A 37 5.70 1.99 6.98
C ALA A 37 5.66 1.07 5.75
N THR A 38 6.79 0.92 5.05
CA THR A 38 6.85 0.07 3.86
C THR A 38 6.68 -1.41 4.22
N HIS A 39 7.29 -1.85 5.30
CA HIS A 39 7.17 -3.23 5.75
C HIS A 39 5.74 -3.57 6.16
N THR A 40 5.09 -2.67 6.90
CA THR A 40 3.70 -2.85 7.32
C THR A 40 2.77 -2.92 6.11
N LEU A 41 2.96 -2.02 5.14
CA LEU A 41 2.15 -2.02 3.92
C LEU A 41 2.35 -3.32 3.13
N LYS A 42 3.59 -3.77 3.00
CA LYS A 42 3.90 -5.03 2.31
C LYS A 42 3.16 -6.21 2.95
N GLY A 43 3.26 -6.34 4.27
CA GLY A 43 2.61 -7.42 4.99
C GLY A 43 1.10 -7.39 4.87
N SER A 44 0.50 -6.21 5.04
CA SER A 44 -0.95 -6.05 4.95
C SER A 44 -1.46 -6.35 3.55
N ALA A 45 -0.76 -5.85 2.53
CA ALA A 45 -1.15 -6.06 1.14
C ALA A 45 -1.07 -7.53 0.74
N LEU A 46 0.00 -8.21 1.13
CA LEU A 46 0.16 -9.65 0.81
C LEU A 46 -0.89 -10.49 1.53
N ALA A 47 -1.21 -10.15 2.77
CA ALA A 47 -2.22 -10.88 3.53
C ALA A 47 -3.61 -10.82 2.89
N ILE A 48 -3.91 -9.73 2.20
CA ILE A 48 -5.22 -9.52 1.57
C ILE A 48 -5.22 -9.88 0.08
N GLY A 49 -4.07 -10.24 -0.47
CA GLY A 49 -3.94 -10.59 -1.88
C GLY A 49 -3.72 -9.41 -2.81
N ALA A 50 -3.41 -8.24 -2.28
CA ALA A 50 -3.09 -7.05 -3.08
C ALA A 50 -1.63 -7.12 -3.54
N CYS A 51 -1.33 -8.06 -4.44
CA CYS A 51 0.05 -8.41 -4.80
C CYS A 51 0.83 -7.26 -5.41
N LYS A 52 0.20 -6.45 -6.24
CA LYS A 52 0.87 -5.32 -6.90
C LYS A 52 1.30 -4.26 -5.89
N ILE A 53 0.44 -3.96 -4.92
CA ILE A 53 0.76 -3.04 -3.82
C ILE A 53 1.88 -3.63 -2.98
N GLY A 54 1.79 -4.92 -2.64
CA GLY A 54 2.81 -5.59 -1.85
C GLY A 54 4.18 -5.60 -2.52
N ASP A 55 4.22 -5.86 -3.83
CA ASP A 55 5.46 -5.86 -4.60
C ASP A 55 6.10 -4.47 -4.64
N LEU A 56 5.30 -3.43 -4.81
CA LEU A 56 5.80 -2.06 -4.82
C LEU A 56 6.31 -1.64 -3.44
N ALA A 57 5.62 -2.02 -2.38
CA ALA A 57 6.07 -1.76 -1.01
C ALA A 57 7.42 -2.46 -0.75
N LYS A 58 7.57 -3.69 -1.22
CA LYS A 58 8.84 -4.42 -1.11
C LYS A 58 9.97 -3.70 -1.84
N LYS A 59 9.70 -3.19 -3.04
CA LYS A 59 10.71 -2.43 -3.81
C LYS A 59 11.04 -1.09 -3.18
N LEU A 60 10.09 -0.48 -2.48
CA LEU A 60 10.28 0.80 -1.81
C LEU A 60 11.10 0.67 -0.53
N GLU A 61 11.03 -0.46 0.15
CA GLU A 61 11.68 -0.64 1.45
C GLU A 61 13.16 -0.24 1.46
N PRO A 62 14.00 -0.69 0.51
CA PRO A 62 15.42 -0.32 0.50
C PRO A 62 15.71 1.07 -0.07
N VAL A 63 14.71 1.78 -0.59
CA VAL A 63 14.91 3.07 -1.28
C VAL A 63 14.70 4.21 -0.28
N ASN A 64 15.66 4.38 0.63
CA ASN A 64 15.51 5.28 1.77
C ASN A 64 16.62 6.32 1.93
N SER A 65 17.50 6.49 0.93
CA SER A 65 18.58 7.48 0.98
C SER A 65 18.28 8.67 0.08
N PRO A 66 18.86 9.86 0.36
CA PRO A 66 18.65 11.04 -0.48
C PRO A 66 19.07 10.84 -1.93
N GLU A 67 20.09 10.02 -2.17
CA GLU A 67 20.58 9.74 -3.53
C GLU A 67 19.56 8.97 -4.36
N GLN A 68 18.59 8.34 -3.72
CA GLN A 68 17.56 7.52 -4.36
C GLN A 68 16.23 8.23 -4.51
N GLU A 69 16.20 9.55 -4.33
CA GLU A 69 14.95 10.31 -4.35
C GLU A 69 14.17 10.14 -5.65
N ALA A 70 14.85 10.19 -6.79
CA ALA A 70 14.19 10.03 -8.10
C ALA A 70 13.54 8.65 -8.24
N LYS A 71 14.26 7.61 -7.81
CA LYS A 71 13.74 6.24 -7.83
C LYS A 71 12.56 6.10 -6.89
N ARG A 72 12.66 6.69 -5.69
CA ARG A 72 11.57 6.67 -4.71
C ARG A 72 10.32 7.32 -5.24
N LYS A 73 10.44 8.50 -5.87
CA LYS A 73 9.30 9.21 -6.46
C LYS A 73 8.61 8.38 -7.54
N LYS A 74 9.40 7.75 -8.39
CA LYS A 74 8.87 6.90 -9.45
C LYS A 74 8.10 5.70 -8.88
N LEU A 75 8.66 5.04 -7.88
CA LEU A 75 8.01 3.91 -7.23
C LEU A 75 6.76 4.35 -6.47
N LEU A 76 6.78 5.51 -5.81
CA LEU A 76 5.61 6.05 -5.11
C LEU A 76 4.49 6.39 -6.09
N SER A 77 4.81 6.93 -7.26
CA SER A 77 3.81 7.18 -8.30
C SER A 77 3.16 5.87 -8.76
N GLY A 78 3.96 4.83 -8.93
CA GLY A 78 3.45 3.50 -9.25
C GLY A 78 2.57 2.95 -8.15
N LEU A 79 2.94 3.20 -6.89
CA LEU A 79 2.15 2.75 -5.75
C LEU A 79 0.80 3.46 -5.70
N VAL A 80 0.76 4.77 -5.92
CA VAL A 80 -0.51 5.52 -5.97
C VAL A 80 -1.42 4.93 -7.02
N ARG A 81 -0.87 4.62 -8.19
CA ARG A 81 -1.64 4.04 -9.28
C ARG A 81 -2.19 2.66 -8.91
N ALA A 82 -1.35 1.82 -8.30
CA ALA A 82 -1.76 0.49 -7.86
C ALA A 82 -2.84 0.56 -6.78
N VAL A 83 -2.73 1.52 -5.87
CA VAL A 83 -3.75 1.75 -4.82
C VAL A 83 -5.08 2.14 -5.45
N ASN A 84 -5.06 3.05 -6.42
CA ASN A 84 -6.29 3.46 -7.10
C ASN A 84 -6.94 2.32 -7.86
N GLU A 85 -6.15 1.51 -8.54
CA GLU A 85 -6.64 0.32 -9.25
C GLU A 85 -7.26 -0.68 -8.28
N PHE A 86 -6.63 -0.90 -7.14
CA PHE A 86 -7.14 -1.82 -6.14
C PHE A 86 -8.45 -1.31 -5.53
N ASP A 87 -8.52 0.00 -5.24
CA ASP A 87 -9.73 0.63 -4.71
C ASP A 87 -10.90 0.46 -5.69
N GLU A 88 -10.68 0.72 -6.98
CA GLU A 88 -11.71 0.53 -8.00
C GLU A 88 -12.18 -0.92 -8.09
N MET A 89 -11.24 -1.86 -8.06
CA MET A 89 -11.58 -3.28 -8.08
C MET A 89 -12.41 -3.66 -6.86
N ALA A 90 -12.02 -3.19 -5.67
CA ALA A 90 -12.73 -3.48 -4.44
C ALA A 90 -14.16 -2.93 -4.47
N ARG A 91 -14.35 -1.75 -5.04
CA ARG A 91 -15.68 -1.13 -5.16
C ARG A 91 -16.58 -1.92 -6.09
N ARG A 92 -16.02 -2.54 -7.14
CA ARG A 92 -16.80 -3.39 -8.05
C ARG A 92 -17.16 -4.73 -7.42
N LEU A 93 -16.22 -5.33 -6.69
CA LEU A 93 -16.44 -6.64 -6.06
C LEU A 93 -17.30 -6.55 -4.81
N TYR A 94 -17.19 -5.45 -4.07
CA TYR A 94 -17.90 -5.25 -2.81
C TYR A 94 -18.61 -3.89 -2.82
N PRO A 95 -19.63 -3.72 -3.65
CA PRO A 95 -20.36 -2.44 -3.68
C PRO A 95 -21.06 -2.19 -2.35
N THR A 96 -21.10 -0.93 -1.94
CA THR A 96 -21.76 -0.50 -0.71
C THR A 96 -23.14 0.08 -0.98
#